data_18e959c9a2af163f3e798aa6739fb7ee
#
_entry.id   18e959c9a2af163f3e798aa6739fb7ee
#
_cell.length_a   1.000
_cell.length_b   1.000
_cell.length_c   1.000
_cell.angle_alpha   90.00
_cell.angle_beta   90.00
_cell.angle_gamma   90.00
#
_symmetry.space_group_name_H-M   'P 1'
#
loop_
_entity.id
_entity.type
_entity.pdbx_description
1 polymer ?
#
loop_
_entity_poly.entity_id
_entity_poly.type
_entity_poly.pdbx_seq_one_letter_code
_entity_poly.pdbx_strand_id
1 'polypeptide(L)'
;DGKKFLKMGSVIYQVEGIQQLMHKKKNALLFLSTDSDKVEAYYKSHFPNNLVIVDSLPRMHVGKSHANENGVIRSFLDIYLLGQCNFLYLTPDSGFSYAGLAMNRKNPVVVYL
;
A
#
# COMPACT_ATOMS: atom_id res chain seq x y z
N ASP A 1 -9.52 -10.48 11.17
CA ASP A 1 -8.85 -11.71 11.52
C ASP A 1 -7.50 -11.80 10.80
N GLY A 2 -6.43 -11.96 11.57
CA GLY A 2 -5.07 -12.03 11.04
C GLY A 2 -4.85 -13.16 10.04
N LYS A 3 -5.68 -14.18 10.03
CA LYS A 3 -5.59 -15.28 9.06
C LYS A 3 -5.86 -14.85 7.63
N LYS A 4 -6.60 -13.77 7.46
CA LYS A 4 -6.98 -13.27 6.14
C LYS A 4 -5.93 -12.33 5.57
N PHE A 5 -4.97 -11.94 6.37
CA PHE A 5 -3.91 -11.06 5.91
C PHE A 5 -2.95 -11.85 5.02
N LEU A 6 -2.26 -11.09 4.18
CA LEU A 6 -1.28 -11.68 3.29
C LEU A 6 -0.23 -12.45 4.08
N LYS A 7 -0.05 -13.69 3.73
CA LYS A 7 1.07 -14.48 4.23
C LYS A 7 2.35 -13.91 3.62
N MET A 8 3.46 -14.02 4.34
CA MET A 8 4.73 -13.50 3.85
C MET A 8 5.13 -14.05 2.49
N GLY A 9 4.74 -15.30 2.18
CA GLY A 9 4.98 -15.84 0.84
C GLY A 9 4.30 -15.04 -0.26
N SER A 10 3.07 -14.58 -0.02
CA SER A 10 2.37 -13.71 -0.98
C SER A 10 3.07 -12.36 -1.12
N VAL A 11 3.57 -11.81 -0.01
CA VAL A 11 4.30 -10.55 -0.04
C VAL A 11 5.58 -10.67 -0.85
N ILE A 12 6.29 -11.79 -0.72
CA ILE A 12 7.49 -12.06 -1.51
C ILE A 12 7.16 -12.06 -3.00
N TYR A 13 6.08 -12.70 -3.40
CA TYR A 13 5.62 -12.68 -4.78
C TYR A 13 5.29 -11.27 -5.27
N GLN A 14 4.61 -10.50 -4.45
CA GLN A 14 4.29 -9.11 -4.79
C GLN A 14 5.56 -8.31 -5.05
N VAL A 15 6.52 -8.42 -4.14
CA VAL A 15 7.76 -7.65 -4.25
C VAL A 15 8.53 -8.04 -5.51
N GLU A 16 8.61 -9.34 -5.83
CA GLU A 16 9.27 -9.79 -7.05
C GLU A 16 8.61 -9.20 -8.30
N GLY A 17 7.29 -9.23 -8.36
CA GLY A 17 6.56 -8.67 -9.50
C GLY A 17 6.73 -7.16 -9.62
N ILE A 18 6.70 -6.47 -8.49
CA ILE A 18 6.89 -5.02 -8.46
C ILE A 18 8.32 -4.66 -8.85
N GLN A 19 9.31 -5.42 -8.40
CA GLN A 19 10.71 -5.19 -8.79
C GLN A 19 10.90 -5.30 -10.30
N GLN A 20 10.29 -6.31 -10.91
CA GLN A 20 10.34 -6.47 -12.38
C GLN A 20 9.70 -5.27 -13.08
N LEU A 21 8.56 -4.82 -12.61
CA LEU A 21 7.88 -3.66 -13.16
C LEU A 21 8.73 -2.40 -13.03
N MET A 22 9.30 -2.19 -11.87
CA MET A 22 10.11 -0.99 -11.59
C MET A 22 11.43 -1.01 -12.36
N HIS A 23 11.95 -2.19 -12.65
CA HIS A 23 13.13 -2.31 -13.50
C HIS A 23 12.85 -1.78 -14.92
N LYS A 24 11.64 -1.97 -15.40
CA LYS A 24 11.22 -1.47 -16.72
C LYS A 24 10.87 0.01 -16.71
N LYS A 25 10.44 0.53 -15.56
CA LYS A 25 9.99 1.91 -15.41
C LYS A 25 10.98 2.67 -14.52
N LYS A 26 12.06 3.11 -15.12
CA LYS A 26 13.10 3.87 -14.42
C LYS A 26 12.51 5.15 -13.82
N ASN A 27 12.99 5.53 -12.66
CA ASN A 27 12.53 6.71 -11.90
C ASN A 27 11.09 6.61 -11.37
N ALA A 28 10.49 5.42 -11.40
CA ALA A 28 9.20 5.23 -10.77
C ALA A 28 9.33 5.29 -9.26
N LEU A 29 8.30 5.83 -8.61
CA LEU A 29 8.17 5.80 -7.16
C LEU A 29 7.12 4.76 -6.78
N LEU A 30 7.38 4.04 -5.71
CA LEU A 30 6.47 3.05 -5.16
C LEU A 30 5.86 3.61 -3.89
N PHE A 31 4.55 3.84 -3.91
CA PHE A 31 3.82 4.22 -2.70
C PHE A 31 3.23 2.97 -2.06
N LEU A 32 3.53 2.77 -0.78
CA LEU A 32 3.01 1.65 0.01
C LEU A 32 2.04 2.14 1.06
N SER A 33 0.87 1.53 1.09
CA SER A 33 -0.08 1.66 2.19
C SER A 33 -0.36 0.28 2.75
N THR A 34 -0.02 0.07 4.01
CA THR A 34 -0.24 -1.21 4.71
C THR A 34 -0.46 -0.95 6.19
N ASP A 35 -1.20 -1.82 6.84
CA ASP A 35 -1.36 -1.80 8.29
C ASP A 35 -0.43 -2.79 9.00
N SER A 36 0.46 -3.44 8.26
CA SER A 36 1.39 -4.44 8.80
C SER A 36 2.81 -3.87 8.88
N ASP A 37 3.35 -3.85 10.08
CA ASP A 37 4.74 -3.43 10.30
C ASP A 37 5.73 -4.37 9.63
N LYS A 38 5.41 -5.66 9.58
CA LYS A 38 6.26 -6.64 8.90
C LYS A 38 6.31 -6.41 7.39
N VAL A 39 5.18 -6.14 6.78
CA VAL A 39 5.10 -5.83 5.35
C VAL A 39 5.87 -4.56 5.05
N GLU A 40 5.68 -3.53 5.86
CA GLU A 40 6.39 -2.28 5.70
C GLU A 40 7.90 -2.48 5.76
N ALA A 41 8.38 -3.23 6.76
CA ALA A 41 9.81 -3.50 6.92
C ALA A 41 10.37 -4.27 5.72
N TYR A 42 9.62 -5.23 5.21
CA TYR A 42 10.03 -6.02 4.05
C TYR A 42 10.17 -5.14 2.81
N TYR A 43 9.19 -4.27 2.56
CA TYR A 43 9.25 -3.33 1.44
C TYR A 43 10.39 -2.35 1.59
N LYS A 44 10.64 -1.84 2.78
CA LYS A 44 11.76 -0.91 3.03
C LYS A 44 13.10 -1.56 2.70
N SER A 45 13.26 -2.83 3.01
CA SER A 45 14.52 -3.54 2.73
C SER A 45 14.73 -3.81 1.23
N HIS A 46 13.66 -3.90 0.45
CA HIS A 46 13.75 -4.21 -0.98
C HIS A 46 13.68 -2.99 -1.88
N PHE A 47 13.17 -1.87 -1.39
CA PHE A 47 13.03 -0.64 -2.15
C PHE A 47 13.61 0.54 -1.36
N PRO A 48 14.94 0.53 -1.08
CA PRO A 48 15.51 1.53 -0.17
C PRO A 48 15.54 2.95 -0.72
N ASN A 49 15.47 3.13 -2.04
CA ASN A 49 15.67 4.43 -2.66
C ASN A 49 14.41 5.04 -3.27
N ASN A 50 13.35 4.28 -3.42
CA ASN A 50 12.18 4.72 -4.19
C ASN A 50 10.85 4.39 -3.53
N LEU A 51 10.86 4.03 -2.26
CA LEU A 51 9.64 3.76 -1.50
C LEU A 51 9.14 5.03 -0.84
N VAL A 52 7.84 5.29 -0.97
CA VAL A 52 7.15 6.41 -0.33
C VAL A 52 6.13 5.85 0.65
N ILE A 53 6.23 6.25 1.89
CA ILE A 53 5.29 5.88 2.95
C ILE A 53 4.96 7.15 3.73
N VAL A 54 3.70 7.29 4.12
CA VAL A 54 3.29 8.37 5.02
C VAL A 54 3.62 7.93 6.45
N ASP A 55 4.85 8.13 6.89
CA ASP A 55 5.33 7.68 8.20
C ASP A 55 5.40 8.80 9.23
N SER A 56 5.07 10.02 8.85
CA SER A 56 5.00 11.16 9.78
C SER A 56 3.78 11.10 10.70
N LEU A 57 2.80 10.27 10.37
CA LEU A 57 1.58 10.07 11.17
C LEU A 57 1.45 8.59 11.54
N PRO A 58 0.96 8.28 12.74
CA PRO A 58 0.72 6.90 13.12
C PRO A 58 -0.40 6.32 12.26
N ARG A 59 -0.29 5.04 11.93
CA ARG A 59 -1.36 4.38 11.20
C ARG A 59 -2.47 3.94 12.14
N MET A 60 -3.68 3.87 11.58
CA MET A 60 -4.83 3.31 12.26
C MET A 60 -4.85 1.80 12.01
N HIS A 61 -4.85 1.02 13.10
CA HIS A 61 -4.92 -0.42 13.00
C HIS A 61 -6.36 -0.89 13.04
N VAL A 62 -6.71 -1.77 12.12
CA VAL A 62 -8.03 -2.40 12.09
C VAL A 62 -8.23 -3.21 13.38
N GLY A 63 -9.40 -3.07 13.99
CA GLY A 63 -9.73 -3.81 15.20
C GLY A 63 -9.33 -3.14 16.49
N LYS A 64 -8.65 -2.02 16.46
CA LYS A 64 -8.40 -1.22 17.65
C LYS A 64 -9.66 -0.45 18.04
N SER A 65 -9.92 -0.36 19.35
CA SER A 65 -11.09 0.34 19.85
C SER A 65 -10.99 1.86 19.72
N HIS A 66 -9.79 2.37 19.46
CA HIS A 66 -9.56 3.80 19.33
C HIS A 66 -8.97 4.12 17.98
N ALA A 67 -9.73 4.82 17.16
CA ALA A 67 -9.18 5.52 16.02
C ALA A 67 -8.81 6.91 16.52
N ASN A 68 -7.53 7.22 16.61
CA ASN A 68 -7.14 8.57 16.93
C ASN A 68 -7.20 9.44 15.68
N GLU A 69 -7.24 10.76 15.90
CA GLU A 69 -7.36 11.71 14.80
C GLU A 69 -6.24 11.58 13.77
N ASN A 70 -5.01 11.38 14.23
CA ASN A 70 -3.85 11.24 13.33
C ASN A 70 -3.94 9.98 12.48
N GLY A 71 -4.47 8.89 13.02
CA GLY A 71 -4.68 7.66 12.26
C GLY A 71 -5.73 7.84 11.17
N VAL A 72 -6.80 8.57 11.46
CA VAL A 72 -7.83 8.89 10.48
C VAL A 72 -7.25 9.78 9.37
N ILE A 73 -6.49 10.81 9.72
CA ILE A 73 -5.84 11.68 8.75
C ILE A 73 -4.90 10.87 7.85
N ARG A 74 -4.10 9.99 8.42
CA ARG A 74 -3.20 9.13 7.65
C ARG A 74 -3.97 8.26 6.66
N SER A 75 -5.10 7.68 7.09
CA SER A 75 -5.92 6.86 6.20
C SER A 75 -6.43 7.65 5.00
N PHE A 76 -6.89 8.87 5.21
CA PHE A 76 -7.31 9.74 4.11
C PHE A 76 -6.16 10.11 3.18
N LEU A 77 -4.98 10.39 3.74
CA LEU A 77 -3.80 10.68 2.93
C LEU A 77 -3.40 9.49 2.07
N ASP A 78 -3.44 8.29 2.63
CA ASP A 78 -3.13 7.07 1.90
C ASP A 78 -4.11 6.87 0.74
N ILE A 79 -5.41 7.05 0.98
CA ILE A 79 -6.42 6.95 -0.06
C ILE A 79 -6.19 8.00 -1.14
N TYR A 80 -5.90 9.23 -0.74
CA TYR A 80 -5.61 10.30 -1.69
C TYR A 80 -4.40 9.97 -2.58
N LEU A 81 -3.33 9.47 -1.98
CA LEU A 81 -2.11 9.11 -2.72
C LEU A 81 -2.34 7.92 -3.66
N LEU A 82 -3.12 6.92 -3.22
CA LEU A 82 -3.54 5.84 -4.13
C LEU A 82 -4.31 6.39 -5.31
N GLY A 83 -5.10 7.45 -5.08
CA GLY A 83 -5.84 8.14 -6.13
C GLY A 83 -4.96 8.83 -7.18
N GLN A 84 -3.69 9.03 -6.89
CA GLN A 84 -2.73 9.67 -7.79
C GLN A 84 -1.84 8.69 -8.54
N CYS A 85 -1.99 7.40 -8.30
CA CYS A 85 -1.12 6.38 -8.89
C CYS A 85 -1.57 6.00 -10.30
N ASN A 86 -0.60 5.74 -11.18
CA ASN A 86 -0.88 5.24 -12.52
C ASN A 86 -0.98 3.72 -12.57
N PHE A 87 -0.52 3.05 -11.52
CA PHE A 87 -0.49 1.61 -11.41
C PHE A 87 -0.84 1.22 -9.98
N LEU A 88 -1.79 0.32 -9.81
CA LEU A 88 -2.26 -0.09 -8.49
C LEU A 88 -2.14 -1.60 -8.29
N TYR A 89 -1.47 -1.99 -7.22
CA TYR A 89 -1.53 -3.35 -6.69
C TYR A 89 -2.46 -3.34 -5.49
N LEU A 90 -3.59 -4.01 -5.59
CA LEU A 90 -4.63 -3.94 -4.57
C LEU A 90 -4.85 -5.30 -3.92
N THR A 91 -5.13 -5.28 -2.63
CA THR A 91 -5.54 -6.48 -1.90
C THR A 91 -7.03 -6.71 -2.12
N PRO A 92 -7.44 -7.89 -2.60
CA PRO A 92 -8.87 -8.19 -2.75
C PRO A 92 -9.60 -8.08 -1.41
N ASP A 93 -10.86 -7.72 -1.47
CA ASP A 93 -11.75 -7.59 -0.31
C ASP A 93 -11.30 -6.57 0.72
N SER A 94 -10.41 -5.68 0.35
CA SER A 94 -10.00 -4.56 1.19
C SER A 94 -10.82 -3.32 0.84
N GLY A 95 -11.62 -2.84 1.77
CA GLY A 95 -12.36 -1.59 1.59
C GLY A 95 -11.44 -0.41 1.32
N PHE A 96 -10.25 -0.43 1.90
CA PHE A 96 -9.24 0.58 1.69
C PHE A 96 -8.74 0.60 0.24
N SER A 97 -8.49 -0.58 -0.32
CA SER A 97 -8.09 -0.72 -1.73
C SER A 97 -9.17 -0.18 -2.65
N TYR A 98 -10.42 -0.52 -2.39
CA TYR A 98 -11.54 -0.05 -3.21
C TYR A 98 -11.73 1.46 -3.11
N ALA A 99 -11.53 2.04 -1.93
CA ALA A 99 -11.60 3.48 -1.77
C ALA A 99 -10.49 4.18 -2.59
N GLY A 100 -9.28 3.66 -2.55
CA GLY A 100 -8.17 4.19 -3.34
C GLY A 100 -8.45 4.11 -4.84
N LEU A 101 -9.00 3.00 -5.29
CA LEU A 101 -9.37 2.83 -6.70
C LEU A 101 -10.48 3.79 -7.10
N ALA A 102 -11.51 3.93 -6.28
CA ALA A 102 -12.65 4.82 -6.56
C ALA A 102 -12.21 6.28 -6.66
N MET A 103 -11.22 6.69 -5.87
CA MET A 103 -10.69 8.05 -5.90
C MET A 103 -9.69 8.30 -7.02
N ASN A 104 -9.27 7.25 -7.71
CA ASN A 104 -8.25 7.37 -8.74
C ASN A 104 -8.83 7.92 -10.04
N ARG A 105 -8.25 9.00 -10.54
CA ARG A 105 -8.66 9.66 -11.79
C ARG A 105 -7.64 9.49 -12.90
N LYS A 106 -6.63 8.64 -12.70
CA LYS A 106 -5.55 8.44 -13.66
C LYS A 106 -5.79 7.28 -14.62
N ASN A 107 -6.94 6.62 -14.51
CA ASN A 107 -7.24 5.41 -15.29
C ASN A 107 -6.14 4.36 -15.14
N PRO A 108 -5.89 3.88 -13.93
CA PRO A 108 -4.71 3.08 -13.61
C PRO A 108 -4.80 1.67 -14.18
N VAL A 109 -3.64 1.06 -14.35
CA VAL A 109 -3.56 -0.39 -14.50
C VAL A 109 -3.71 -0.99 -13.10
N VAL A 110 -4.64 -1.94 -12.94
CA VAL A 110 -4.96 -2.53 -11.64
C VAL A 110 -4.61 -4.01 -11.63
N VAL A 111 -3.88 -4.42 -10.62
CA VAL A 111 -3.55 -5.83 -10.38
C VAL A 111 -4.06 -6.19 -8.98
N TYR A 112 -4.87 -7.23 -8.91
CA TYR A 112 -5.35 -7.78 -7.63
C TYR A 112 -4.45 -8.92 -7.21
N LEU A 113 -4.07 -8.92 -5.96
CA LEU A 113 -3.10 -9.87 -5.40
C LEU A 113 -3.74 -11.01 -4.63
#